data_d62f40b52f238dccff8a9205b8d89029
#
_entry.id   d62f40b52f238dccff8a9205b8d89029
#
_cell.length_a   1.000
_cell.length_b   1.000
_cell.length_c   1.000
_cell.angle_alpha   90.00
_cell.angle_beta   90.00
_cell.angle_gamma   90.00
#
_symmetry.space_group_name_H-M   'P 1'
#
loop_
_entity.id
_entity.type
_entity.pdbx_description
1 polymer ?
#
loop_
_entity_poly.entity_id
_entity_poly.type
_entity_poly.pdbx_seq_one_letter_code
_entity_poly.pdbx_strand_id
1 'polypeptide(L)'
;MDVNSGYFRLENVSKTYNGFIALSGVSFTVNAGEFVCIVGPSGCGKTTLLRLIAGLEQPTSGIIKMDGKVVTGPGSDRGMIFQEYALFPWRTVTGNIEFGLELKGLKKSERGEIAEKYLNLVGLTQFKNSYPNELSGGMKQRVGIARALANDPTIILADEPFGALDAQTRNQMQEEFLRIWRAEHKMILFVTHSVDEAVFLADKIILMSAQNRNVREILKNELPRPRDRTDHDFTQLRNEVLKMIREEIAFN
;
A
#
# COMPACT_ATOMS: atom_id res chain seq x y z
N MET A 1 27.01 -3.65 -13.22
CA MET A 1 26.23 -3.74 -11.98
C MET A 1 24.83 -4.16 -12.41
N ASP A 2 24.39 -5.36 -12.02
CA ASP A 2 23.10 -5.92 -12.43
C ASP A 2 21.96 -5.02 -11.96
N VAL A 3 21.21 -4.48 -12.93
CA VAL A 3 20.04 -3.59 -12.75
C VAL A 3 18.83 -4.36 -12.17
N ASN A 4 19.05 -5.54 -11.62
CA ASN A 4 18.02 -6.51 -11.25
C ASN A 4 17.84 -6.74 -9.74
N SER A 5 18.53 -6.02 -8.88
CA SER A 5 18.42 -6.21 -7.43
C SER A 5 17.42 -5.25 -6.80
N GLY A 6 16.43 -5.79 -6.13
CA GLY A 6 15.55 -5.05 -5.24
C GLY A 6 14.27 -4.53 -5.87
N TYR A 7 13.58 -5.32 -6.69
CA TYR A 7 12.30 -4.92 -7.22
C TYR A 7 11.28 -6.05 -7.18
N PHE A 8 10.04 -5.62 -7.29
CA PHE A 8 8.87 -6.45 -7.38
C PHE A 8 8.33 -6.43 -8.81
N ARG A 9 8.01 -7.63 -9.37
CA ARG A 9 7.58 -7.77 -10.76
C ARG A 9 6.42 -8.73 -10.92
N LEU A 10 5.42 -8.31 -11.70
CA LEU A 10 4.35 -9.16 -12.22
C LEU A 10 4.60 -9.45 -13.69
N GLU A 11 4.42 -10.71 -14.08
CA GLU A 11 4.56 -11.19 -15.46
C GLU A 11 3.29 -11.93 -15.89
N ASN A 12 2.44 -11.27 -16.72
CA ASN A 12 1.20 -11.82 -17.28
C ASN A 12 0.25 -12.43 -16.25
N VAL A 13 0.09 -11.78 -15.08
CA VAL A 13 -0.69 -12.28 -13.97
C VAL A 13 -2.18 -12.19 -14.25
N SER A 14 -2.87 -13.34 -14.19
CA SER A 14 -4.32 -13.44 -14.32
C SER A 14 -4.93 -14.13 -13.11
N LYS A 15 -6.19 -13.76 -12.81
CA LYS A 15 -6.99 -14.38 -11.74
C LYS A 15 -8.42 -14.57 -12.18
N THR A 16 -8.89 -15.81 -12.04
CA THR A 16 -10.29 -16.18 -12.32
C THR A 16 -10.90 -16.84 -11.10
N TYR A 17 -12.14 -16.49 -10.76
CA TYR A 17 -12.95 -17.09 -9.70
C TYR A 17 -14.22 -17.68 -10.32
N ASN A 18 -14.39 -19.00 -10.28
CA ASN A 18 -15.61 -19.64 -10.76
C ASN A 18 -16.11 -19.13 -12.14
N GLY A 19 -15.17 -18.94 -13.08
CA GLY A 19 -15.47 -18.41 -14.42
C GLY A 19 -15.49 -16.89 -14.53
N PHE A 20 -15.47 -16.14 -13.43
CA PHE A 20 -15.36 -14.68 -13.46
C PHE A 20 -13.90 -14.25 -13.52
N ILE A 21 -13.53 -13.50 -14.57
CA ILE A 21 -12.17 -12.97 -14.73
C ILE A 21 -12.04 -11.72 -13.87
N ALA A 22 -11.23 -11.78 -12.81
CA ALA A 22 -10.93 -10.65 -11.96
C ALA A 22 -9.72 -9.83 -12.46
N LEU A 23 -8.72 -10.53 -13.03
CA LEU A 23 -7.52 -9.93 -13.62
C LEU A 23 -7.13 -10.72 -14.87
N SER A 24 -6.61 -10.03 -15.90
CA SER A 24 -6.25 -10.63 -17.19
C SER A 24 -4.90 -10.11 -17.69
N GLY A 25 -3.81 -10.88 -17.49
CA GLY A 25 -2.48 -10.58 -18.05
C GLY A 25 -1.78 -9.36 -17.50
N VAL A 26 -1.98 -9.02 -16.22
CA VAL A 26 -1.38 -7.86 -15.57
C VAL A 26 0.15 -7.98 -15.50
N SER A 27 0.85 -6.97 -16.01
CA SER A 27 2.32 -6.91 -15.99
C SER A 27 2.80 -5.51 -15.62
N PHE A 28 3.64 -5.40 -14.60
CA PHE A 28 4.36 -4.16 -14.24
C PHE A 28 5.49 -4.46 -13.26
N THR A 29 6.32 -3.45 -13.01
CA THR A 29 7.46 -3.52 -12.09
C THR A 29 7.40 -2.35 -11.11
N VAL A 30 7.76 -2.60 -9.86
CA VAL A 30 7.97 -1.60 -8.80
C VAL A 30 9.45 -1.64 -8.42
N ASN A 31 10.12 -0.50 -8.48
CA ASN A 31 11.53 -0.40 -8.15
C ASN A 31 11.75 -0.22 -6.64
N ALA A 32 12.97 -0.50 -6.18
CA ALA A 32 13.35 -0.29 -4.79
C ALA A 32 13.12 1.17 -4.37
N GLY A 33 12.47 1.38 -3.22
CA GLY A 33 12.16 2.70 -2.69
C GLY A 33 11.07 3.47 -3.44
N GLU A 34 10.47 2.92 -4.51
CA GLU A 34 9.44 3.60 -5.30
C GLU A 34 8.08 3.59 -4.59
N PHE A 35 7.39 4.71 -4.64
CA PHE A 35 6.00 4.82 -4.21
C PHE A 35 5.07 4.69 -5.43
N VAL A 36 4.36 3.59 -5.54
CA VAL A 36 3.45 3.30 -6.66
C VAL A 36 2.01 3.34 -6.18
N CYS A 37 1.16 4.12 -6.85
CA CYS A 37 -0.29 4.09 -6.62
C CYS A 37 -1.00 3.33 -7.75
N ILE A 38 -1.96 2.50 -7.36
CA ILE A 38 -2.89 1.83 -8.27
C ILE A 38 -4.25 2.51 -8.14
N VAL A 39 -4.75 3.05 -9.26
CA VAL A 39 -6.06 3.69 -9.36
C VAL A 39 -6.90 3.00 -10.43
N GLY A 40 -8.22 3.20 -10.37
CA GLY A 40 -9.15 2.68 -11.35
C GLY A 40 -10.56 2.56 -10.79
N PRO A 41 -11.57 2.31 -11.65
CA PRO A 41 -12.97 2.16 -11.24
C PRO A 41 -13.17 1.06 -10.19
N SER A 42 -14.30 1.12 -9.48
CA SER A 42 -14.68 0.04 -8.58
C SER A 42 -14.82 -1.27 -9.34
N GLY A 43 -14.36 -2.36 -8.71
CA GLY A 43 -14.43 -3.70 -9.32
C GLY A 43 -13.41 -3.99 -10.44
N CYS A 44 -12.46 -3.11 -10.78
CA CYS A 44 -11.42 -3.40 -11.79
C CYS A 44 -10.32 -4.38 -11.32
N GLY A 45 -10.38 -4.88 -10.08
CA GLY A 45 -9.46 -5.91 -9.57
C GLY A 45 -8.33 -5.42 -8.66
N LYS A 46 -8.32 -4.16 -8.20
CA LYS A 46 -7.25 -3.59 -7.35
C LYS A 46 -6.98 -4.40 -6.09
N THR A 47 -8.00 -4.68 -5.30
CA THR A 47 -7.89 -5.48 -4.06
C THR A 47 -7.47 -6.93 -4.35
N THR A 48 -7.99 -7.53 -5.45
CA THR A 48 -7.55 -8.86 -5.90
C THR A 48 -6.06 -8.85 -6.22
N LEU A 49 -5.61 -7.85 -6.98
CA LEU A 49 -4.20 -7.69 -7.32
C LEU A 49 -3.33 -7.58 -6.07
N LEU A 50 -3.76 -6.76 -5.09
CA LEU A 50 -3.03 -6.60 -3.84
C LEU A 50 -2.94 -7.90 -3.03
N ARG A 51 -4.03 -8.70 -2.99
CA ARG A 51 -4.05 -10.02 -2.32
C ARG A 51 -3.13 -11.04 -2.99
N LEU A 52 -3.04 -11.03 -4.31
CA LEU A 52 -2.10 -11.89 -5.04
C LEU A 52 -0.65 -11.50 -4.70
N ILE A 53 -0.35 -10.20 -4.67
CA ILE A 53 0.96 -9.68 -4.32
C ILE A 53 1.33 -10.01 -2.88
N ALA A 54 0.38 -9.90 -1.95
CA ALA A 54 0.56 -10.29 -0.57
C ALA A 54 0.79 -11.81 -0.40
N GLY A 55 0.52 -12.61 -1.44
CA GLY A 55 0.55 -14.07 -1.38
C GLY A 55 -0.62 -14.68 -0.61
N LEU A 56 -1.67 -13.89 -0.32
CA LEU A 56 -2.89 -14.38 0.33
C LEU A 56 -3.73 -15.22 -0.63
N GLU A 57 -3.54 -15.02 -1.93
CA GLU A 57 -4.14 -15.79 -3.00
C GLU A 57 -3.09 -16.13 -4.04
N GLN A 58 -3.35 -17.18 -4.85
CA GLN A 58 -2.49 -17.57 -5.95
C GLN A 58 -3.07 -17.07 -7.28
N PRO A 59 -2.25 -16.64 -8.24
CA PRO A 59 -2.70 -16.33 -9.59
C PRO A 59 -3.17 -17.62 -10.30
N THR A 60 -4.14 -17.47 -11.23
CA THR A 60 -4.57 -18.58 -12.10
C THR A 60 -3.53 -18.84 -13.18
N SER A 61 -2.84 -17.80 -13.64
CA SER A 61 -1.69 -17.87 -14.56
C SER A 61 -0.78 -16.67 -14.35
N GLY A 62 0.43 -16.74 -14.92
CA GLY A 62 1.47 -15.73 -14.75
C GLY A 62 2.27 -15.92 -13.46
N ILE A 63 3.20 -15.02 -13.19
CA ILE A 63 4.17 -15.15 -12.11
C ILE A 63 4.34 -13.79 -11.40
N ILE A 64 4.42 -13.83 -10.09
CA ILE A 64 4.77 -12.69 -9.23
C ILE A 64 6.13 -12.98 -8.61
N LYS A 65 7.09 -12.06 -8.78
CA LYS A 65 8.43 -12.19 -8.24
C LYS A 65 8.78 -11.04 -7.33
N MET A 66 9.47 -11.32 -6.23
CA MET A 66 10.12 -10.37 -5.35
C MET A 66 11.59 -10.74 -5.22
N ASP A 67 12.51 -9.82 -5.52
CA ASP A 67 13.95 -10.07 -5.55
C ASP A 67 14.33 -11.34 -6.34
N GLY A 68 13.69 -11.54 -7.50
CA GLY A 68 13.87 -12.70 -8.35
C GLY A 68 13.21 -14.01 -7.86
N LYS A 69 12.69 -14.06 -6.63
CA LYS A 69 12.00 -15.21 -6.06
C LYS A 69 10.51 -15.17 -6.34
N VAL A 70 9.93 -16.30 -6.71
CA VAL A 70 8.48 -16.42 -6.94
C VAL A 70 7.71 -16.32 -5.61
N VAL A 71 6.68 -15.49 -5.60
CA VAL A 71 5.74 -15.37 -4.47
C VAL A 71 4.80 -16.57 -4.46
N THR A 72 4.97 -17.46 -3.50
CA THR A 72 4.17 -18.69 -3.36
C THR A 72 3.21 -18.66 -2.16
N GLY A 73 3.27 -17.63 -1.32
CA GLY A 73 2.43 -17.48 -0.13
C GLY A 73 2.73 -16.20 0.62
N PRO A 74 2.05 -15.95 1.75
CA PRO A 74 2.36 -14.82 2.64
C PRO A 74 3.81 -14.88 3.13
N GLY A 75 4.42 -13.71 3.30
CA GLY A 75 5.81 -13.59 3.76
C GLY A 75 6.04 -12.35 4.60
N SER A 76 7.07 -12.38 5.46
CA SER A 76 7.46 -11.24 6.29
C SER A 76 8.12 -10.09 5.50
N ASP A 77 8.49 -10.36 4.26
CA ASP A 77 9.01 -9.41 3.28
C ASP A 77 7.93 -8.44 2.74
N ARG A 78 6.64 -8.71 3.05
CA ARG A 78 5.49 -7.91 2.65
C ARG A 78 4.69 -7.49 3.88
N GLY A 79 4.61 -6.18 4.13
CA GLY A 79 3.74 -5.59 5.15
C GLY A 79 2.40 -5.18 4.54
N MET A 80 1.27 -5.51 5.18
CA MET A 80 -0.05 -5.12 4.67
C MET A 80 -0.74 -4.14 5.63
N ILE A 81 -1.25 -3.06 5.06
CA ILE A 81 -2.09 -2.06 5.73
C ILE A 81 -3.49 -2.18 5.13
N PHE A 82 -4.47 -2.53 5.96
CA PHE A 82 -5.85 -2.76 5.56
C PHE A 82 -6.70 -1.51 5.72
N GLN A 83 -7.76 -1.42 4.95
CA GLN A 83 -8.75 -0.34 5.02
C GLN A 83 -9.42 -0.24 6.41
N GLU A 84 -9.76 -1.36 7.03
CA GLU A 84 -10.41 -1.45 8.34
C GLU A 84 -9.42 -1.58 9.51
N TYR A 85 -8.19 -1.09 9.36
CA TYR A 85 -7.10 -1.14 10.36
C TYR A 85 -6.67 -2.56 10.78
N ALA A 86 -7.58 -3.53 10.85
CA ALA A 86 -7.38 -4.94 11.24
C ALA A 86 -6.53 -5.10 12.52
N LEU A 87 -6.74 -4.24 13.52
CA LEU A 87 -6.07 -4.33 14.81
C LEU A 87 -6.69 -5.43 15.67
N PHE A 88 -5.87 -6.12 16.45
CA PHE A 88 -6.33 -7.08 17.44
C PHE A 88 -6.96 -6.32 18.63
N PRO A 89 -8.28 -6.37 18.83
CA PRO A 89 -8.96 -5.55 19.84
C PRO A 89 -8.59 -5.94 21.29
N TRP A 90 -8.10 -7.15 21.50
CA TRP A 90 -7.64 -7.68 22.81
C TRP A 90 -6.16 -7.41 23.09
N ARG A 91 -5.44 -6.74 22.19
CA ARG A 91 -4.03 -6.34 22.36
C ARG A 91 -3.92 -4.83 22.51
N THR A 92 -2.99 -4.40 23.34
CA THR A 92 -2.61 -2.98 23.41
C THR A 92 -1.99 -2.50 22.10
N VAL A 93 -1.76 -1.21 21.95
CA VAL A 93 -1.03 -0.61 20.83
C VAL A 93 0.34 -1.28 20.65
N THR A 94 1.14 -1.37 21.72
CA THR A 94 2.42 -2.08 21.71
C THR A 94 2.25 -3.55 21.30
N GLY A 95 1.29 -4.26 21.89
CA GLY A 95 1.03 -5.66 21.57
C GLY A 95 0.59 -5.89 20.12
N ASN A 96 -0.08 -4.93 19.48
CA ASN A 96 -0.40 -4.97 18.06
C ASN A 96 0.87 -4.84 17.19
N ILE A 97 1.77 -3.93 17.54
CA ILE A 97 3.05 -3.71 16.81
C ILE A 97 3.97 -4.91 16.97
N GLU A 98 4.08 -5.47 18.19
CA GLU A 98 4.94 -6.61 18.50
C GLU A 98 4.48 -7.94 17.89
N PHE A 99 3.24 -8.06 17.46
CA PHE A 99 2.64 -9.35 17.08
C PHE A 99 3.45 -10.12 16.02
N GLY A 100 3.85 -9.47 14.94
CA GLY A 100 4.67 -10.12 13.92
C GLY A 100 6.07 -10.51 14.41
N LEU A 101 6.63 -9.72 15.33
CA LEU A 101 7.93 -10.00 15.94
C LEU A 101 7.86 -11.19 16.91
N GLU A 102 6.71 -11.38 17.58
CA GLU A 102 6.42 -12.58 18.39
C GLU A 102 6.46 -13.84 17.53
N LEU A 103 5.80 -13.78 16.35
CA LEU A 103 5.79 -14.92 15.42
C LEU A 103 7.17 -15.24 14.84
N LYS A 104 8.05 -14.23 14.74
CA LYS A 104 9.48 -14.41 14.39
C LYS A 104 10.32 -14.98 15.53
N GLY A 105 9.77 -15.14 16.74
CA GLY A 105 10.47 -15.68 17.90
C GLY A 105 11.45 -14.72 18.57
N LEU A 106 11.35 -13.38 18.34
CA LEU A 106 12.20 -12.40 18.98
C LEU A 106 11.94 -12.34 20.48
N LYS A 107 12.98 -12.08 21.28
CA LYS A 107 12.86 -11.91 22.73
C LYS A 107 12.04 -10.67 23.07
N LYS A 108 11.39 -10.67 24.24
CA LYS A 108 10.52 -9.56 24.66
C LYS A 108 11.23 -8.20 24.70
N SER A 109 12.51 -8.16 25.12
CA SER A 109 13.32 -6.94 25.12
C SER A 109 13.52 -6.37 23.72
N GLU A 110 13.90 -7.23 22.75
CA GLU A 110 14.15 -6.85 21.36
C GLU A 110 12.85 -6.35 20.69
N ARG A 111 11.73 -7.04 20.95
CA ARG A 111 10.41 -6.58 20.44
C ARG A 111 10.02 -5.23 21.01
N GLY A 112 10.25 -5.02 22.31
CA GLY A 112 9.95 -3.76 22.98
C GLY A 112 10.74 -2.58 22.39
N GLU A 113 12.03 -2.76 22.10
CA GLU A 113 12.88 -1.74 21.46
C GLU A 113 12.38 -1.40 20.06
N ILE A 114 12.03 -2.41 19.25
CA ILE A 114 11.47 -2.21 17.91
C ILE A 114 10.11 -1.51 18.00
N ALA A 115 9.24 -1.95 18.89
CA ALA A 115 7.93 -1.34 19.07
C ALA A 115 8.03 0.13 19.51
N GLU A 116 8.95 0.46 20.43
CA GLU A 116 9.20 1.84 20.87
C GLU A 116 9.71 2.72 19.72
N LYS A 117 10.63 2.21 18.87
CA LYS A 117 11.06 2.91 17.65
C LYS A 117 9.86 3.33 16.80
N TYR A 118 8.95 2.39 16.49
CA TYR A 118 7.82 2.67 15.60
C TYR A 118 6.70 3.45 16.30
N LEU A 119 6.49 3.30 17.61
CA LEU A 119 5.61 4.17 18.40
C LEU A 119 6.06 5.64 18.34
N ASN A 120 7.35 5.88 18.47
CA ASN A 120 7.94 7.23 18.34
C ASN A 120 7.74 7.76 16.92
N LEU A 121 8.01 6.92 15.89
CA LEU A 121 7.90 7.30 14.48
C LEU A 121 6.49 7.77 14.11
N VAL A 122 5.44 7.11 14.65
CA VAL A 122 4.03 7.44 14.40
C VAL A 122 3.41 8.35 15.46
N GLY A 123 4.19 8.84 16.43
CA GLY A 123 3.73 9.78 17.45
C GLY A 123 2.71 9.20 18.44
N LEU A 124 2.80 7.91 18.78
CA LEU A 124 1.84 7.22 19.67
C LEU A 124 2.45 6.70 20.97
N THR A 125 3.63 7.16 21.36
CA THR A 125 4.33 6.68 22.58
C THR A 125 3.46 6.80 23.84
N GLN A 126 2.68 7.87 23.97
CA GLN A 126 1.78 8.08 25.13
C GLN A 126 0.62 7.08 25.18
N PHE A 127 0.28 6.45 24.04
CA PHE A 127 -0.84 5.52 23.91
C PHE A 127 -0.40 4.05 23.85
N LYS A 128 0.86 3.76 24.18
CA LYS A 128 1.45 2.42 24.04
C LYS A 128 0.69 1.30 24.77
N ASN A 129 0.05 1.64 25.88
CA ASN A 129 -0.72 0.70 26.70
C ASN A 129 -2.24 0.75 26.43
N SER A 130 -2.72 1.65 25.57
CA SER A 130 -4.12 1.77 25.21
C SER A 130 -4.55 0.61 24.30
N TYR A 131 -5.85 0.29 24.35
CA TYR A 131 -6.48 -0.67 23.46
C TYR A 131 -7.09 0.03 22.23
N PRO A 132 -7.33 -0.71 21.12
CA PRO A 132 -7.87 -0.11 19.90
C PRO A 132 -9.19 0.64 20.06
N ASN A 133 -10.08 0.23 20.99
CA ASN A 133 -11.35 0.91 21.26
C ASN A 133 -11.18 2.30 21.90
N GLU A 134 -10.01 2.60 22.47
CA GLU A 134 -9.68 3.89 23.08
C GLU A 134 -9.06 4.89 22.10
N LEU A 135 -8.87 4.49 20.83
CA LEU A 135 -8.16 5.26 19.81
C LEU A 135 -9.11 5.88 18.79
N SER A 136 -8.76 7.08 18.29
CA SER A 136 -9.39 7.66 17.10
C SER A 136 -9.06 6.86 15.83
N GLY A 137 -9.81 7.08 14.75
CA GLY A 137 -9.57 6.43 13.45
C GLY A 137 -8.14 6.66 12.93
N GLY A 138 -7.66 7.90 12.97
CA GLY A 138 -6.29 8.23 12.58
C GLY A 138 -5.23 7.56 13.46
N MET A 139 -5.46 7.45 14.77
CA MET A 139 -4.55 6.72 15.68
C MET A 139 -4.52 5.22 15.35
N LYS A 140 -5.68 4.60 15.09
CA LYS A 140 -5.75 3.19 14.66
C LYS A 140 -4.96 2.95 13.37
N GLN A 141 -5.07 3.88 12.43
CA GLN A 141 -4.31 3.82 11.17
C GLN A 141 -2.81 3.88 11.42
N ARG A 142 -2.35 4.79 12.29
CA ARG A 142 -0.93 4.89 12.68
C ARG A 142 -0.42 3.60 13.32
N VAL A 143 -1.22 2.95 14.16
CA VAL A 143 -0.87 1.63 14.74
C VAL A 143 -0.75 0.57 13.64
N GLY A 144 -1.66 0.56 12.67
CA GLY A 144 -1.59 -0.34 11.50
C GLY A 144 -0.32 -0.15 10.67
N ILE A 145 0.07 1.10 10.44
CA ILE A 145 1.33 1.46 9.76
C ILE A 145 2.54 0.98 10.57
N ALA A 146 2.58 1.29 11.87
CA ALA A 146 3.68 0.88 12.76
C ALA A 146 3.83 -0.65 12.82
N ARG A 147 2.71 -1.39 12.91
CA ARG A 147 2.67 -2.85 12.89
C ARG A 147 3.23 -3.43 11.59
N ALA A 148 2.87 -2.85 10.44
CA ALA A 148 3.37 -3.29 9.15
C ALA A 148 4.89 -3.07 9.04
N LEU A 149 5.37 -1.90 9.45
CA LEU A 149 6.78 -1.51 9.40
C LEU A 149 7.66 -2.28 10.39
N ALA A 150 7.15 -2.61 11.58
CA ALA A 150 7.91 -3.29 12.62
C ALA A 150 8.49 -4.64 12.16
N ASN A 151 7.85 -5.28 11.20
CA ASN A 151 8.36 -6.52 10.61
C ASN A 151 9.50 -6.34 9.61
N ASP A 152 9.94 -5.10 9.38
CA ASP A 152 10.99 -4.75 8.40
C ASP A 152 10.73 -5.33 6.99
N PRO A 153 9.53 -5.10 6.41
CA PRO A 153 9.21 -5.64 5.11
C PRO A 153 9.98 -4.93 4.00
N THR A 154 10.17 -5.61 2.87
CA THR A 154 10.74 -5.01 1.65
C THR A 154 9.73 -4.11 0.95
N ILE A 155 8.43 -4.51 0.97
CA ILE A 155 7.32 -3.73 0.38
C ILE A 155 6.17 -3.58 1.37
N ILE A 156 5.56 -2.39 1.36
CA ILE A 156 4.29 -2.09 2.03
C ILE A 156 3.17 -2.13 1.00
N LEU A 157 2.17 -2.93 1.26
CA LEU A 157 0.93 -3.04 0.49
C LEU A 157 -0.19 -2.34 1.25
N ALA A 158 -0.77 -1.29 0.69
CA ALA A 158 -1.81 -0.51 1.35
C ALA A 158 -3.11 -0.54 0.52
N ASP A 159 -4.17 -1.08 1.11
CA ASP A 159 -5.49 -1.19 0.48
C ASP A 159 -6.41 -0.09 1.03
N GLU A 160 -6.57 1.01 0.28
CA GLU A 160 -7.39 2.17 0.62
C GLU A 160 -7.22 2.65 2.09
N PRO A 161 -5.97 2.82 2.59
CA PRO A 161 -5.71 2.96 4.02
C PRO A 161 -6.32 4.22 4.64
N PHE A 162 -6.67 5.22 3.83
CA PHE A 162 -7.23 6.48 4.30
C PHE A 162 -8.73 6.63 3.99
N GLY A 163 -9.37 5.60 3.44
CA GLY A 163 -10.77 5.66 2.99
C GLY A 163 -11.78 5.98 4.09
N ALA A 164 -11.52 5.53 5.33
CA ALA A 164 -12.40 5.73 6.48
C ALA A 164 -12.17 7.07 7.23
N LEU A 165 -11.20 7.89 6.80
CA LEU A 165 -10.84 9.15 7.47
C LEU A 165 -11.59 10.34 6.85
N ASP A 166 -11.92 11.33 7.71
CA ASP A 166 -12.37 12.64 7.23
C ASP A 166 -11.28 13.35 6.41
N ALA A 167 -11.65 14.37 5.64
CA ALA A 167 -10.75 15.02 4.69
C ALA A 167 -9.51 15.65 5.35
N GLN A 168 -9.67 16.29 6.52
CA GLN A 168 -8.57 16.95 7.21
C GLN A 168 -7.59 15.92 7.78
N THR A 169 -8.10 14.92 8.49
CA THR A 169 -7.29 13.82 9.04
C THR A 169 -6.59 13.04 7.92
N ARG A 170 -7.27 12.82 6.80
CA ARG A 170 -6.70 12.15 5.62
C ARG A 170 -5.49 12.90 5.07
N ASN A 171 -5.58 14.21 4.87
CA ASN A 171 -4.47 15.01 4.38
C ASN A 171 -3.26 14.96 5.33
N GLN A 172 -3.49 15.09 6.62
CA GLN A 172 -2.44 14.96 7.64
C GLN A 172 -1.78 13.58 7.61
N MET A 173 -2.57 12.51 7.48
CA MET A 173 -2.06 11.14 7.41
C MET A 173 -1.25 10.88 6.15
N GLN A 174 -1.60 11.47 5.01
CA GLN A 174 -0.83 11.37 3.76
C GLN A 174 0.55 12.02 3.90
N GLU A 175 0.62 13.22 4.48
CA GLU A 175 1.90 13.91 4.74
C GLU A 175 2.77 13.10 5.71
N GLU A 176 2.17 12.56 6.77
CA GLU A 176 2.87 11.72 7.73
C GLU A 176 3.36 10.42 7.10
N PHE A 177 2.54 9.78 6.27
CA PHE A 177 2.92 8.57 5.56
C PHE A 177 4.09 8.81 4.60
N LEU A 178 4.11 9.95 3.88
CA LEU A 178 5.27 10.36 3.07
C LEU A 178 6.53 10.59 3.92
N ARG A 179 6.38 11.19 5.11
CA ARG A 179 7.51 11.37 6.04
C ARG A 179 8.08 10.02 6.48
N ILE A 180 7.21 9.07 6.84
CA ILE A 180 7.59 7.71 7.23
C ILE A 180 8.26 6.99 6.06
N TRP A 181 7.66 7.04 4.88
CA TRP A 181 8.21 6.43 3.68
C TRP A 181 9.62 6.92 3.35
N ARG A 182 9.84 8.26 3.43
CA ARG A 182 11.18 8.85 3.22
C ARG A 182 12.21 8.39 4.24
N ALA A 183 11.80 8.17 5.50
CA ALA A 183 12.69 7.72 6.56
C ALA A 183 13.07 6.24 6.42
N GLU A 184 12.14 5.40 5.99
CA GLU A 184 12.32 3.93 5.94
C GLU A 184 12.74 3.42 4.56
N HIS A 185 12.66 4.25 3.49
CA HIS A 185 13.06 3.91 2.11
C HIS A 185 12.48 2.59 1.56
N LYS A 186 11.26 2.23 1.98
CA LYS A 186 10.57 1.00 1.56
C LYS A 186 9.89 1.20 0.20
N MET A 187 9.71 0.11 -0.56
CA MET A 187 8.74 0.11 -1.66
C MET A 187 7.33 0.24 -1.10
N ILE A 188 6.48 1.02 -1.77
CA ILE A 188 5.06 1.12 -1.43
C ILE A 188 4.22 0.84 -2.65
N LEU A 189 3.24 -0.04 -2.49
CA LEU A 189 2.16 -0.23 -3.43
C LEU A 189 0.84 0.16 -2.75
N PHE A 190 0.26 1.25 -3.20
CA PHE A 190 -0.87 1.92 -2.58
C PHE A 190 -2.09 1.86 -3.49
N VAL A 191 -3.13 1.18 -3.08
CA VAL A 191 -4.41 1.14 -3.77
C VAL A 191 -5.29 2.27 -3.26
N THR A 192 -5.86 3.05 -4.16
CA THR A 192 -6.83 4.10 -3.83
C THR A 192 -7.83 4.31 -4.97
N HIS A 193 -9.00 4.82 -4.62
CA HIS A 193 -9.96 5.35 -5.60
C HIS A 193 -9.81 6.88 -5.79
N SER A 194 -8.98 7.54 -5.01
CA SER A 194 -8.75 8.98 -5.08
C SER A 194 -7.56 9.31 -5.98
N VAL A 195 -7.85 9.97 -7.12
CA VAL A 195 -6.80 10.48 -8.03
C VAL A 195 -5.93 11.53 -7.34
N ASP A 196 -6.53 12.36 -6.49
CA ASP A 196 -5.80 13.37 -5.71
C ASP A 196 -4.73 12.73 -4.81
N GLU A 197 -5.08 11.62 -4.12
CA GLU A 197 -4.11 10.85 -3.34
C GLU A 197 -2.99 10.29 -4.22
N ALA A 198 -3.34 9.70 -5.35
CA ALA A 198 -2.37 9.09 -6.25
C ALA A 198 -1.37 10.13 -6.78
N VAL A 199 -1.84 11.28 -7.23
CA VAL A 199 -0.96 12.38 -7.71
C VAL A 199 -0.12 12.95 -6.57
N PHE A 200 -0.68 13.07 -5.36
CA PHE A 200 0.05 13.61 -4.21
C PHE A 200 1.16 12.67 -3.73
N LEU A 201 0.87 11.36 -3.67
CA LEU A 201 1.75 10.37 -3.03
C LEU A 201 2.76 9.72 -3.99
N ALA A 202 2.35 9.37 -5.21
CA ALA A 202 3.08 8.41 -6.04
C ALA A 202 4.22 9.01 -6.85
N ASP A 203 5.27 8.21 -7.06
CA ASP A 203 6.28 8.42 -8.13
C ASP A 203 5.78 7.82 -9.45
N LYS A 204 4.92 6.80 -9.37
CA LYS A 204 4.30 6.11 -10.50
C LYS A 204 2.83 5.83 -10.22
N ILE A 205 1.97 6.12 -11.17
CA ILE A 205 0.53 5.85 -11.09
C ILE A 205 0.20 4.76 -12.12
N ILE A 206 -0.39 3.66 -11.65
CA ILE A 206 -0.88 2.56 -12.48
C ILE A 206 -2.40 2.68 -12.57
N LEU A 207 -2.90 2.93 -13.77
CA LEU A 207 -4.33 2.96 -14.06
C LEU A 207 -4.81 1.57 -14.47
N MET A 208 -5.78 1.03 -13.74
CA MET A 208 -6.43 -0.25 -14.04
C MET A 208 -7.70 -0.05 -14.88
N SER A 209 -7.85 -0.87 -15.92
CA SER A 209 -9.08 -0.95 -16.73
C SER A 209 -10.11 -1.88 -16.08
N ALA A 210 -11.36 -1.44 -16.04
CA ALA A 210 -12.49 -2.28 -15.63
C ALA A 210 -12.94 -3.22 -16.76
N GLN A 211 -12.79 -2.82 -18.02
CA GLN A 211 -13.15 -3.63 -19.19
C GLN A 211 -12.18 -4.80 -19.39
N ASN A 212 -10.88 -4.47 -19.49
CA ASN A 212 -9.86 -5.44 -19.82
C ASN A 212 -9.32 -6.18 -18.60
N ARG A 213 -9.71 -5.75 -17.37
CA ARG A 213 -9.19 -6.33 -16.12
C ARG A 213 -7.66 -6.37 -16.05
N ASN A 214 -7.03 -5.36 -16.66
CA ASN A 214 -5.58 -5.23 -16.84
C ASN A 214 -5.12 -3.80 -16.57
N VAL A 215 -3.81 -3.58 -16.62
CA VAL A 215 -3.23 -2.23 -16.64
C VAL A 215 -3.62 -1.56 -17.97
N ARG A 216 -4.24 -0.38 -17.89
CA ARG A 216 -4.52 0.49 -19.02
C ARG A 216 -3.33 1.36 -19.35
N GLU A 217 -2.76 2.01 -18.32
CA GLU A 217 -1.70 2.98 -18.48
C GLU A 217 -0.80 3.01 -17.24
N ILE A 218 0.47 3.33 -17.44
CA ILE A 218 1.45 3.57 -16.37
C ILE A 218 2.02 4.98 -16.57
N LEU A 219 1.70 5.87 -15.64
CA LEU A 219 2.11 7.27 -15.67
C LEU A 219 3.24 7.50 -14.66
N LYS A 220 4.34 8.06 -15.14
CA LYS A 220 5.41 8.57 -14.26
C LYS A 220 5.00 9.93 -13.72
N ASN A 221 5.10 10.12 -12.42
CA ASN A 221 4.81 11.38 -11.78
C ASN A 221 6.12 12.11 -11.45
N GLU A 222 6.50 13.04 -12.30
CA GLU A 222 7.74 13.81 -12.21
C GLU A 222 7.61 15.11 -11.38
N LEU A 223 6.43 15.35 -10.79
CA LEU A 223 6.22 16.52 -9.95
C LEU A 223 7.17 16.49 -8.74
N PRO A 224 7.89 17.61 -8.50
CA PRO A 224 8.81 17.68 -7.37
C PRO A 224 8.07 17.56 -6.02
N ARG A 225 8.77 17.12 -4.99
CA ARG A 225 8.26 17.06 -3.61
C ARG A 225 8.90 18.17 -2.76
N PRO A 226 8.20 18.84 -1.84
CA PRO A 226 6.78 18.62 -1.49
C PRO A 226 5.84 19.09 -2.60
N ARG A 227 4.74 18.35 -2.83
CA ARG A 227 3.72 18.69 -3.83
C ARG A 227 2.64 19.57 -3.22
N ASP A 228 2.25 20.62 -3.93
CA ASP A 228 1.11 21.47 -3.59
C ASP A 228 -0.08 21.13 -4.51
N ARG A 229 -1.23 20.82 -3.91
CA ARG A 229 -2.46 20.48 -4.63
C ARG A 229 -3.05 21.63 -5.41
N THR A 230 -2.63 22.88 -5.09
CA THR A 230 -3.06 24.11 -5.77
C THR A 230 -2.21 24.44 -6.98
N ASP A 231 -1.04 23.81 -7.13
CA ASP A 231 -0.15 24.03 -8.26
C ASP A 231 -0.79 23.65 -9.60
N HIS A 232 -0.44 24.40 -10.63
CA HIS A 232 -0.93 24.19 -11.99
C HIS A 232 -0.58 22.79 -12.51
N ASP A 233 0.66 22.37 -12.37
CA ASP A 233 1.15 21.08 -12.88
C ASP A 233 0.52 19.91 -12.13
N PHE A 234 0.30 20.04 -10.80
CA PHE A 234 -0.46 19.08 -10.03
C PHE A 234 -1.89 18.93 -10.57
N THR A 235 -2.54 20.09 -10.78
CA THR A 235 -3.93 20.11 -11.29
C THR A 235 -4.03 19.54 -12.71
N GLN A 236 -3.04 19.79 -13.55
CA GLN A 236 -2.97 19.24 -14.91
C GLN A 236 -2.86 17.72 -14.89
N LEU A 237 -1.90 17.15 -14.15
CA LEU A 237 -1.73 15.71 -14.05
C LEU A 237 -2.97 15.04 -13.44
N ARG A 238 -3.55 15.63 -12.38
CA ARG A 238 -4.79 15.15 -11.78
C ARG A 238 -5.93 15.09 -12.81
N ASN A 239 -6.11 16.13 -13.61
CA ASN A 239 -7.16 16.18 -14.63
C ASN A 239 -6.94 15.17 -15.75
N GLU A 240 -5.69 14.91 -16.13
CA GLU A 240 -5.32 13.87 -17.10
C GLU A 240 -5.74 12.47 -16.58
N VAL A 241 -5.35 12.11 -15.36
CA VAL A 241 -5.73 10.83 -14.75
C VAL A 241 -7.24 10.71 -14.58
N LEU A 242 -7.91 11.79 -14.14
CA LEU A 242 -9.37 11.83 -14.00
C LEU A 242 -10.09 11.61 -15.34
N LYS A 243 -9.57 12.19 -16.44
CA LYS A 243 -10.12 11.99 -17.79
C LYS A 243 -10.04 10.52 -18.18
N MET A 244 -8.88 9.88 -17.98
CA MET A 244 -8.69 8.46 -18.29
C MET A 244 -9.65 7.56 -17.49
N ILE A 245 -9.88 7.85 -16.20
CA ILE A 245 -10.82 7.09 -15.37
C ILE A 245 -12.27 7.28 -15.83
N ARG A 246 -12.66 8.51 -16.22
CA ARG A 246 -14.01 8.77 -16.76
C ARG A 246 -14.26 8.00 -18.04
N GLU A 247 -13.28 7.92 -18.92
CA GLU A 247 -13.37 7.11 -20.14
C GLU A 247 -13.61 5.62 -19.80
N GLU A 248 -12.93 5.07 -18.79
CA GLU A 248 -13.15 3.68 -18.33
C GLU A 248 -14.56 3.46 -17.74
N ILE A 249 -15.15 4.48 -17.12
CA ILE A 249 -16.52 4.38 -16.56
C ILE A 249 -17.59 4.55 -17.64
N ALA A 250 -17.35 5.40 -18.64
CA ALA A 250 -18.32 5.67 -19.70
C ALA A 250 -18.57 4.48 -20.64
N PHE A 251 -17.67 3.51 -20.67
CA PHE A 251 -17.77 2.28 -21.47
C PHE A 251 -18.35 1.07 -20.69
N ASN A 252 -18.72 1.22 -19.41
CA ASN A 252 -19.44 0.23 -18.60
C ASN A 252 -20.93 0.54 -18.55
#